data_f8faed9cd7338cff3070e1d38c7036a7
#
_entry.id   f8faed9cd7338cff3070e1d38c7036a7
#
_cell.length_a   1.000
_cell.length_b   1.000
_cell.length_c   1.000
_cell.angle_alpha   90.00
_cell.angle_beta   90.00
_cell.angle_gamma   90.00
#
_symmetry.space_group_name_H-M   'P 1'
#
loop_
_entity.id
_entity.type
_entity.pdbx_description
1 polymer ?
#
loop_
_entity_poly.entity_id
_entity_poly.type
_entity_poly.pdbx_seq_one_letter_code
_entity_poly.pdbx_strand_id
1 'polypeptide(L)'
;LFRSFLDISTGEFLTAEGSFDHIDKLLNNFTPKEVLFERGRRGMFEGNFGSKFFTFELDDWVFTETTAREKLLKHFEVKNLKGFGVEHLKNGIIASGAILQYLIMTQHTQIGHITSLARIEEDKYVRLDKFTVRSLELMGSMNDGGSSLLDVIDKTISPMGARLLKRWMVFPLKDVKPINGRLDVVEYFFRKPEFKGVIEEQLHLIGDLERIISKVAVGRVSPREVVALKVALQAIEPIKEACMDADNASLNHIGGQLDICRSIRDRIEREINNDPPLLVNKG
;
A
#
# COMPACT_ATOMS: atom_id res chain seq x y z
N LEU A 1 -22.01 -7.89 1.81
CA LEU A 1 -21.40 -6.69 1.24
C LEU A 1 -20.00 -6.98 0.76
N PHE A 2 -19.46 -6.15 -0.15
CA PHE A 2 -18.15 -6.30 -0.73
C PHE A 2 -17.51 -4.93 -0.96
N ARG A 3 -16.19 -4.86 -0.88
CA ARG A 3 -15.41 -3.66 -1.17
C ARG A 3 -14.06 -4.05 -1.75
N SER A 4 -13.56 -3.16 -2.59
CA SER A 4 -12.16 -3.17 -2.99
C SER A 4 -11.57 -1.81 -2.71
N PHE A 5 -10.31 -1.80 -2.36
CA PHE A 5 -9.55 -0.61 -2.00
C PHE A 5 -8.33 -0.55 -2.90
N LEU A 6 -8.12 0.59 -3.52
CA LEU A 6 -6.96 0.84 -4.35
C LEU A 6 -6.27 2.12 -3.90
N ASP A 7 -5.01 2.03 -3.58
CA ASP A 7 -4.13 3.18 -3.53
C ASP A 7 -3.44 3.33 -4.89
N ILE A 8 -3.89 4.34 -5.65
CA ILE A 8 -3.34 4.60 -6.98
C ILE A 8 -1.85 4.98 -6.91
N SER A 9 -1.40 5.55 -5.80
CA SER A 9 -0.03 6.01 -5.65
C SER A 9 0.97 4.88 -5.41
N THR A 10 0.51 3.79 -4.80
CA THR A 10 1.35 2.64 -4.45
C THR A 10 1.09 1.42 -5.33
N GLY A 11 -0.06 1.39 -6.01
CA GLY A 11 -0.55 0.22 -6.73
C GLY A 11 -1.10 -0.87 -5.80
N GLU A 12 -1.21 -0.61 -4.50
CA GLU A 12 -1.80 -1.57 -3.56
C GLU A 12 -3.29 -1.74 -3.84
N PHE A 13 -3.68 -2.95 -4.24
CA PHE A 13 -5.04 -3.28 -4.59
C PHE A 13 -5.57 -4.43 -3.74
N LEU A 14 -6.55 -4.13 -2.90
CA LEU A 14 -7.09 -5.06 -1.91
C LEU A 14 -8.57 -5.28 -2.13
N THR A 15 -9.06 -6.49 -1.85
CA THR A 15 -10.49 -6.81 -1.90
C THR A 15 -10.94 -7.58 -0.67
N ALA A 16 -12.19 -7.33 -0.25
CA ALA A 16 -12.83 -8.02 0.86
C ALA A 16 -14.31 -8.26 0.61
N GLU A 17 -14.80 -9.35 1.14
CA GLU A 17 -16.23 -9.65 1.28
C GLU A 17 -16.56 -9.88 2.74
N GLY A 18 -17.74 -9.45 3.20
CA GLY A 18 -18.15 -9.64 4.58
C GLY A 18 -19.46 -8.96 4.93
N SER A 19 -19.76 -8.92 6.22
CA SER A 19 -20.92 -8.23 6.78
C SER A 19 -20.82 -6.70 6.62
N PHE A 20 -21.92 -6.01 6.88
CA PHE A 20 -21.93 -4.53 6.93
C PHE A 20 -20.91 -3.99 7.93
N ASP A 21 -20.86 -4.57 9.15
CA ASP A 21 -19.93 -4.17 10.19
C ASP A 21 -18.46 -4.35 9.78
N HIS A 22 -18.16 -5.44 9.06
CA HIS A 22 -16.81 -5.66 8.54
C HIS A 22 -16.43 -4.59 7.52
N ILE A 23 -17.32 -4.29 6.58
CA ILE A 23 -17.07 -3.29 5.54
C ILE A 23 -16.99 -1.88 6.12
N ASP A 24 -17.83 -1.54 7.12
CA ASP A 24 -17.72 -0.24 7.82
C ASP A 24 -16.37 -0.08 8.52
N LYS A 25 -15.87 -1.12 9.18
CA LYS A 25 -14.52 -1.14 9.78
C LYS A 25 -13.44 -0.88 8.74
N LEU A 26 -13.50 -1.56 7.59
CA LEU A 26 -12.53 -1.35 6.52
C LEU A 26 -12.59 0.08 5.97
N LEU A 27 -13.79 0.63 5.74
CA LEU A 27 -13.96 2.02 5.28
C LEU A 27 -13.37 3.03 6.28
N ASN A 28 -13.56 2.79 7.58
CA ASN A 28 -13.02 3.67 8.61
C ASN A 28 -11.49 3.53 8.77
N ASN A 29 -10.94 2.34 8.57
CA ASN A 29 -9.52 2.07 8.70
C ASN A 29 -8.71 2.55 7.48
N PHE A 30 -9.23 2.32 6.27
CA PHE A 30 -8.59 2.80 5.04
C PHE A 30 -8.86 4.27 4.75
N THR A 31 -9.94 4.84 5.32
CA THR A 31 -10.33 6.25 5.11
C THR A 31 -10.23 6.68 3.64
N PRO A 32 -10.95 6.01 2.71
CA PRO A 32 -10.83 6.28 1.29
C PRO A 32 -11.23 7.72 0.99
N LYS A 33 -10.50 8.36 0.08
CA LYS A 33 -10.80 9.73 -0.38
C LYS A 33 -12.04 9.76 -1.26
N GLU A 34 -12.29 8.67 -1.99
CA GLU A 34 -13.42 8.54 -2.90
C GLU A 34 -14.03 7.14 -2.81
N VAL A 35 -15.35 7.05 -2.91
CA VAL A 35 -16.09 5.78 -2.87
C VAL A 35 -16.97 5.67 -4.10
N LEU A 36 -16.84 4.54 -4.81
CA LEU A 36 -17.60 4.22 -6.01
C LEU A 36 -18.76 3.29 -5.68
N PHE A 37 -19.93 3.55 -6.24
CA PHE A 37 -21.07 2.65 -6.15
C PHE A 37 -21.98 2.75 -7.38
N GLU A 38 -22.90 1.80 -7.49
CA GLU A 38 -23.87 1.70 -8.58
C GLU A 38 -24.86 2.88 -8.51
N ARG A 39 -25.20 3.44 -9.66
CA ARG A 39 -26.13 4.53 -9.80
C ARG A 39 -27.47 4.22 -9.10
N GLY A 40 -28.01 5.21 -8.38
CA GLY A 40 -29.25 5.06 -7.61
C GLY A 40 -29.07 4.39 -6.23
N ARG A 41 -27.86 4.01 -5.85
CA ARG A 41 -27.56 3.38 -4.53
C ARG A 41 -27.10 4.36 -3.46
N ARG A 42 -27.06 5.67 -3.76
CA ARG A 42 -26.56 6.70 -2.83
C ARG A 42 -27.25 6.67 -1.47
N GLY A 43 -28.59 6.67 -1.45
CA GLY A 43 -29.33 6.67 -0.20
C GLY A 43 -29.07 5.42 0.67
N MET A 44 -28.91 4.25 0.04
CA MET A 44 -28.52 3.03 0.73
C MET A 44 -27.09 3.12 1.28
N PHE A 45 -26.16 3.70 0.52
CA PHE A 45 -24.77 3.87 0.97
C PHE A 45 -24.71 4.84 2.16
N GLU A 46 -25.27 6.03 2.02
CA GLU A 46 -25.24 7.08 3.05
C GLU A 46 -26.00 6.65 4.33
N GLY A 47 -27.10 5.91 4.21
CA GLY A 47 -27.82 5.36 5.33
C GLY A 47 -27.03 4.34 6.17
N ASN A 48 -26.09 3.62 5.56
CA ASN A 48 -25.28 2.62 6.25
C ASN A 48 -23.91 3.14 6.70
N PHE A 49 -23.28 4.05 5.95
CA PHE A 49 -21.89 4.47 6.14
C PHE A 49 -21.71 5.97 6.38
N GLY A 50 -22.83 6.73 6.35
CA GLY A 50 -22.82 8.18 6.50
C GLY A 50 -22.41 8.92 5.22
N SER A 51 -22.52 10.26 5.26
CA SER A 51 -22.30 11.15 4.12
C SER A 51 -20.91 11.83 4.08
N LYS A 52 -19.98 11.34 4.89
CA LYS A 52 -18.64 11.96 5.03
C LYS A 52 -17.68 11.67 3.86
N PHE A 53 -18.02 10.72 2.99
CA PHE A 53 -17.17 10.31 1.88
C PHE A 53 -17.48 11.11 0.62
N PHE A 54 -16.45 11.45 -0.13
CA PHE A 54 -16.65 11.86 -1.51
C PHE A 54 -17.08 10.64 -2.32
N THR A 55 -18.16 10.78 -3.10
CA THR A 55 -18.80 9.63 -3.76
C THR A 55 -18.97 9.85 -5.24
N PHE A 56 -18.80 8.79 -6.04
CA PHE A 56 -19.02 8.80 -7.48
C PHE A 56 -19.90 7.61 -7.87
N GLU A 57 -20.91 7.89 -8.71
CA GLU A 57 -21.84 6.88 -9.19
C GLU A 57 -21.42 6.37 -10.57
N LEU A 58 -21.36 5.06 -10.73
CA LEU A 58 -21.10 4.37 -11.98
C LEU A 58 -22.37 3.66 -12.46
N ASP A 59 -22.48 3.45 -13.77
CA ASP A 59 -23.59 2.73 -14.36
C ASP A 59 -23.61 1.26 -13.91
N ASP A 60 -24.79 0.67 -13.89
CA ASP A 60 -25.06 -0.70 -13.40
C ASP A 60 -24.26 -1.78 -14.14
N TRP A 61 -24.05 -1.62 -15.45
CA TRP A 61 -23.28 -2.56 -16.26
C TRP A 61 -21.82 -2.73 -15.79
N VAL A 62 -21.27 -1.73 -15.14
CA VAL A 62 -19.91 -1.77 -14.57
C VAL A 62 -19.82 -2.80 -13.44
N PHE A 63 -20.92 -2.99 -12.71
CA PHE A 63 -21.02 -3.90 -11.56
C PHE A 63 -21.49 -5.31 -11.95
N THR A 64 -21.24 -5.74 -13.17
CA THR A 64 -21.49 -7.13 -13.59
C THR A 64 -20.25 -8.00 -13.43
N GLU A 65 -20.43 -9.27 -13.04
CA GLU A 65 -19.32 -10.18 -12.83
C GLU A 65 -18.49 -10.39 -14.11
N THR A 66 -19.18 -10.54 -15.25
CA THR A 66 -18.52 -10.78 -16.54
C THR A 66 -17.60 -9.62 -16.90
N THR A 67 -18.13 -8.39 -16.90
CA THR A 67 -17.35 -7.18 -17.23
C THR A 67 -16.18 -6.98 -16.28
N ALA A 68 -16.42 -7.16 -14.98
CA ALA A 68 -15.39 -6.99 -13.97
C ALA A 68 -14.26 -8.02 -14.11
N ARG A 69 -14.62 -9.29 -14.31
CA ARG A 69 -13.67 -10.39 -14.50
C ARG A 69 -12.83 -10.19 -15.76
N GLU A 70 -13.43 -9.89 -16.88
CA GLU A 70 -12.72 -9.61 -18.14
C GLU A 70 -11.70 -8.49 -17.98
N LYS A 71 -12.07 -7.41 -17.29
CA LYS A 71 -11.15 -6.29 -17.06
C LYS A 71 -9.97 -6.66 -16.18
N LEU A 72 -10.20 -7.40 -15.11
CA LEU A 72 -9.12 -7.87 -14.24
C LEU A 72 -8.19 -8.83 -14.97
N LEU A 73 -8.72 -9.80 -15.72
CA LEU A 73 -7.92 -10.74 -16.51
C LEU A 73 -7.07 -10.01 -17.55
N LYS A 74 -7.65 -9.04 -18.25
CA LYS A 74 -6.93 -8.23 -19.22
C LYS A 74 -5.87 -7.36 -18.57
N HIS A 75 -6.18 -6.71 -17.45
CA HIS A 75 -5.26 -5.81 -16.75
C HIS A 75 -4.03 -6.55 -16.20
N PHE A 76 -4.25 -7.71 -15.58
CA PHE A 76 -3.16 -8.52 -15.02
C PHE A 76 -2.52 -9.48 -16.02
N GLU A 77 -3.00 -9.52 -17.27
CA GLU A 77 -2.50 -10.41 -18.33
C GLU A 77 -2.51 -11.90 -17.93
N VAL A 78 -3.56 -12.32 -17.23
CA VAL A 78 -3.70 -13.69 -16.69
C VAL A 78 -4.94 -14.41 -17.24
N LYS A 79 -4.91 -15.75 -17.23
CA LYS A 79 -6.05 -16.58 -17.68
C LYS A 79 -7.11 -16.81 -16.60
N ASN A 80 -6.76 -16.66 -15.33
CA ASN A 80 -7.67 -16.78 -14.19
C ASN A 80 -7.12 -15.99 -12.99
N LEU A 81 -7.94 -15.77 -11.97
CA LEU A 81 -7.60 -15.02 -10.77
C LEU A 81 -7.16 -15.89 -9.58
N LYS A 82 -6.93 -17.21 -9.82
CA LYS A 82 -6.54 -18.17 -8.77
C LYS A 82 -5.21 -17.78 -8.11
N GLY A 83 -4.23 -17.30 -8.90
CA GLY A 83 -2.93 -16.85 -8.39
C GLY A 83 -3.01 -15.71 -7.39
N PHE A 84 -4.07 -14.90 -7.43
CA PHE A 84 -4.34 -13.82 -6.49
C PHE A 84 -5.17 -14.26 -5.27
N GLY A 85 -5.62 -15.53 -5.20
CA GLY A 85 -6.46 -16.03 -4.11
C GLY A 85 -7.88 -15.48 -4.07
N VAL A 86 -8.36 -14.84 -5.14
CA VAL A 86 -9.65 -14.11 -5.18
C VAL A 86 -10.68 -14.76 -6.13
N GLU A 87 -10.36 -15.89 -6.76
CA GLU A 87 -11.20 -16.53 -7.78
C GLU A 87 -12.64 -16.80 -7.34
N HIS A 88 -12.83 -17.09 -6.06
CA HIS A 88 -14.13 -17.40 -5.44
C HIS A 88 -14.86 -16.17 -4.87
N LEU A 89 -14.21 -15.02 -4.85
CA LEU A 89 -14.77 -13.78 -4.33
C LEU A 89 -15.57 -13.04 -5.42
N LYS A 90 -16.76 -13.55 -5.71
CA LYS A 90 -17.61 -13.02 -6.77
C LYS A 90 -17.83 -11.52 -6.69
N ASN A 91 -18.23 -11.07 -5.52
CA ASN A 91 -18.53 -9.65 -5.29
C ASN A 91 -17.24 -8.81 -5.16
N GLY A 92 -16.16 -9.40 -4.62
CA GLY A 92 -14.84 -8.78 -4.57
C GLY A 92 -14.29 -8.51 -5.98
N ILE A 93 -14.47 -9.47 -6.90
CA ILE A 93 -14.14 -9.31 -8.33
C ILE A 93 -14.94 -8.15 -8.93
N ILE A 94 -16.26 -8.09 -8.69
CA ILE A 94 -17.12 -7.01 -9.20
C ILE A 94 -16.62 -5.65 -8.72
N ALA A 95 -16.35 -5.50 -7.43
CA ALA A 95 -15.84 -4.23 -6.88
C ALA A 95 -14.47 -3.85 -7.43
N SER A 96 -13.57 -4.83 -7.57
CA SER A 96 -12.24 -4.58 -8.14
C SER A 96 -12.31 -4.17 -9.61
N GLY A 97 -13.13 -4.85 -10.41
CA GLY A 97 -13.34 -4.50 -11.81
C GLY A 97 -13.96 -3.11 -12.00
N ALA A 98 -14.88 -2.73 -11.09
CA ALA A 98 -15.47 -1.39 -11.10
C ALA A 98 -14.44 -0.28 -10.86
N ILE A 99 -13.48 -0.50 -9.96
CA ILE A 99 -12.37 0.44 -9.74
C ILE A 99 -11.51 0.58 -11.00
N LEU A 100 -11.11 -0.52 -11.64
CA LEU A 100 -10.34 -0.45 -12.90
C LEU A 100 -11.12 0.26 -14.01
N GLN A 101 -12.44 0.02 -14.12
CA GLN A 101 -13.28 0.72 -15.07
C GLN A 101 -13.31 2.22 -14.80
N TYR A 102 -13.44 2.62 -13.54
CA TYR A 102 -13.43 4.03 -13.15
C TYR A 102 -12.11 4.70 -13.55
N LEU A 103 -10.98 4.07 -13.30
CA LEU A 103 -9.67 4.59 -13.70
C LEU A 103 -9.57 4.80 -15.21
N ILE A 104 -10.08 3.86 -16.01
CA ILE A 104 -10.12 4.00 -17.48
C ILE A 104 -10.99 5.19 -17.88
N MET A 105 -12.17 5.35 -17.28
CA MET A 105 -13.11 6.46 -17.58
C MET A 105 -12.54 7.82 -17.19
N THR A 106 -11.75 7.89 -16.13
CA THR A 106 -11.09 9.11 -15.65
C THR A 106 -9.72 9.34 -16.30
N GLN A 107 -9.46 8.67 -17.42
CA GLN A 107 -8.23 8.80 -18.23
C GLN A 107 -6.93 8.45 -17.50
N HIS A 108 -7.00 7.64 -16.46
CA HIS A 108 -5.81 7.04 -15.86
C HIS A 108 -5.36 5.86 -16.73
N THR A 109 -4.69 6.17 -17.86
CA THR A 109 -4.30 5.16 -18.86
C THR A 109 -3.06 4.37 -18.48
N GLN A 110 -2.23 4.91 -17.57
CA GLN A 110 -0.97 4.29 -17.16
C GLN A 110 -1.10 3.70 -15.75
N ILE A 111 -1.77 2.56 -15.67
CA ILE A 111 -2.01 1.81 -14.42
C ILE A 111 -1.22 0.50 -14.34
N GLY A 112 -0.18 0.35 -15.15
CA GLY A 112 0.66 -0.86 -15.22
C GLY A 112 1.43 -1.17 -13.92
N HIS A 113 1.57 -0.21 -13.01
CA HIS A 113 2.16 -0.43 -11.68
C HIS A 113 1.21 -1.16 -10.72
N ILE A 114 -0.08 -1.27 -11.03
CA ILE A 114 -1.02 -2.09 -10.27
C ILE A 114 -0.86 -3.54 -10.75
N THR A 115 0.04 -4.27 -10.12
CA THR A 115 0.47 -5.61 -10.58
C THR A 115 -0.19 -6.76 -9.85
N SER A 116 -0.93 -6.51 -8.77
CA SER A 116 -1.52 -7.55 -7.95
C SER A 116 -2.86 -7.12 -7.34
N LEU A 117 -3.69 -8.12 -7.02
CA LEU A 117 -4.92 -7.96 -6.26
C LEU A 117 -4.86 -8.95 -5.09
N ALA A 118 -4.92 -8.45 -3.86
CA ALA A 118 -4.84 -9.30 -2.68
C ALA A 118 -6.16 -9.31 -1.90
N ARG A 119 -6.46 -10.46 -1.29
CA ARG A 119 -7.60 -10.58 -0.37
C ARG A 119 -7.22 -10.04 1.01
N ILE A 120 -8.12 -9.25 1.60
CA ILE A 120 -8.05 -8.93 3.02
C ILE A 120 -8.61 -10.13 3.79
N GLU A 121 -7.73 -10.89 4.44
CA GLU A 121 -8.12 -12.01 5.27
C GLU A 121 -8.52 -11.54 6.67
N GLU A 122 -9.81 -11.62 6.99
CA GLU A 122 -10.34 -11.24 8.31
C GLU A 122 -9.67 -12.00 9.46
N ASP A 123 -9.29 -13.24 9.21
CA ASP A 123 -8.80 -14.13 10.26
C ASP A 123 -7.35 -13.88 10.69
N LYS A 124 -6.58 -13.11 9.95
CA LYS A 124 -5.16 -12.80 10.27
C LYS A 124 -5.00 -11.69 11.31
N TYR A 125 -6.01 -10.86 11.51
CA TYR A 125 -5.90 -9.64 12.31
C TYR A 125 -6.87 -9.61 13.48
N VAL A 126 -6.48 -8.95 14.57
CA VAL A 126 -7.40 -8.57 15.64
C VAL A 126 -8.38 -7.54 15.09
N ARG A 127 -9.66 -7.78 15.34
CA ARG A 127 -10.71 -6.88 14.85
C ARG A 127 -10.82 -5.66 15.78
N LEU A 128 -10.40 -4.51 15.28
CA LEU A 128 -10.59 -3.22 15.92
C LEU A 128 -11.71 -2.48 15.19
N ASP A 129 -12.76 -2.11 15.91
CA ASP A 129 -13.80 -1.24 15.37
C ASP A 129 -13.42 0.25 15.54
N LYS A 130 -14.21 1.12 14.90
CA LYS A 130 -14.01 2.56 14.93
C LYS A 130 -14.00 3.14 16.35
N PHE A 131 -14.87 2.61 17.21
CA PHE A 131 -14.98 3.09 18.59
C PHE A 131 -13.75 2.69 19.39
N THR A 132 -13.28 1.46 19.22
CA THR A 132 -12.03 0.95 19.82
C THR A 132 -10.83 1.77 19.37
N VAL A 133 -10.65 1.99 18.05
CA VAL A 133 -9.54 2.80 17.51
C VAL A 133 -9.56 4.21 18.09
N ARG A 134 -10.76 4.83 18.19
CA ARG A 134 -10.96 6.16 18.76
C ARG A 134 -10.74 6.18 20.28
N SER A 135 -11.35 5.25 21.02
CA SER A 135 -11.27 5.21 22.48
C SER A 135 -9.89 4.90 23.01
N LEU A 136 -9.09 4.13 22.24
CA LEU A 136 -7.67 3.89 22.51
C LEU A 136 -6.76 5.01 21.99
N GLU A 137 -7.32 6.04 21.36
CA GLU A 137 -6.58 7.15 20.76
C GLU A 137 -5.41 6.69 19.87
N LEU A 138 -5.63 5.62 19.08
CA LEU A 138 -4.56 5.03 18.27
C LEU A 138 -4.04 5.97 17.19
N MET A 139 -4.93 6.70 16.52
CA MET A 139 -4.64 7.47 15.30
C MET A 139 -4.90 8.97 15.45
N GLY A 140 -5.48 9.40 16.54
CA GLY A 140 -5.80 10.79 16.83
C GLY A 140 -6.27 10.93 18.27
N SER A 141 -5.94 12.06 18.91
CA SER A 141 -6.41 12.37 20.26
C SER A 141 -7.88 12.81 20.27
N MET A 142 -8.58 12.51 21.34
CA MET A 142 -9.93 13.03 21.60
C MET A 142 -9.90 14.43 22.22
N ASN A 143 -8.77 14.85 22.75
CA ASN A 143 -8.58 16.16 23.37
C ASN A 143 -7.83 17.10 22.41
N ASP A 144 -8.25 18.37 22.37
CA ASP A 144 -7.53 19.42 21.65
C ASP A 144 -6.12 19.57 22.22
N GLY A 145 -5.10 19.47 21.35
CA GLY A 145 -3.70 19.51 21.76
C GLY A 145 -3.16 18.22 22.39
N GLY A 146 -3.96 17.17 22.48
CA GLY A 146 -3.52 15.83 22.92
C GLY A 146 -2.70 15.10 21.86
N SER A 147 -1.97 14.06 22.27
CA SER A 147 -1.18 13.19 21.39
C SER A 147 -1.82 11.81 21.31
N SER A 148 -1.93 11.26 20.09
CA SER A 148 -2.33 9.87 19.88
C SER A 148 -1.18 8.89 20.15
N LEU A 149 -1.50 7.61 20.24
CA LEU A 149 -0.45 6.58 20.32
C LEU A 149 0.49 6.66 19.10
N LEU A 150 -0.05 6.85 17.90
CA LEU A 150 0.74 7.02 16.68
C LEU A 150 1.72 8.19 16.80
N ASP A 151 1.27 9.36 17.28
CA ASP A 151 2.14 10.55 17.40
C ASP A 151 3.34 10.29 18.33
N VAL A 152 3.16 9.42 19.34
CA VAL A 152 4.21 9.07 20.29
C VAL A 152 5.19 8.06 19.71
N ILE A 153 4.69 6.99 19.04
CA ILE A 153 5.52 5.87 18.61
C ILE A 153 6.06 6.01 17.18
N ASP A 154 5.51 6.91 16.34
CA ASP A 154 6.01 7.10 14.98
C ASP A 154 7.38 7.78 15.01
N LYS A 155 8.41 6.96 14.91
CA LYS A 155 9.81 7.34 14.74
C LYS A 155 10.35 6.79 13.42
N THR A 156 9.47 6.53 12.47
CA THR A 156 9.86 5.99 11.17
C THR A 156 10.69 6.99 10.39
N ILE A 157 11.71 6.51 9.70
CA ILE A 157 12.63 7.32 8.91
C ILE A 157 12.05 7.62 7.53
N SER A 158 11.33 6.65 6.96
CA SER A 158 10.79 6.78 5.59
C SER A 158 9.27 6.97 5.58
N PRO A 159 8.72 7.71 4.59
CA PRO A 159 7.27 7.83 4.42
C PRO A 159 6.56 6.48 4.21
N MET A 160 7.23 5.51 3.56
CA MET A 160 6.72 4.15 3.39
C MET A 160 6.61 3.44 4.74
N GLY A 161 7.62 3.59 5.61
CA GLY A 161 7.59 3.07 6.98
C GLY A 161 6.45 3.65 7.81
N ALA A 162 6.22 4.97 7.72
CA ALA A 162 5.12 5.63 8.41
C ALA A 162 3.75 5.08 7.97
N ARG A 163 3.54 4.85 6.68
CA ARG A 163 2.32 4.21 6.16
C ARG A 163 2.16 2.79 6.68
N LEU A 164 3.24 2.01 6.68
CA LEU A 164 3.22 0.64 7.19
C LEU A 164 2.92 0.59 8.69
N LEU A 165 3.51 1.48 9.49
CA LEU A 165 3.24 1.58 10.93
C LEU A 165 1.76 1.88 11.19
N LYS A 166 1.19 2.88 10.53
CA LYS A 166 -0.24 3.19 10.60
C LYS A 166 -1.11 1.96 10.32
N ARG A 167 -0.77 1.23 9.26
CA ARG A 167 -1.49 0.02 8.89
C ARG A 167 -1.37 -1.08 9.96
N TRP A 168 -0.20 -1.30 10.53
CA TRP A 168 0.00 -2.29 11.59
C TRP A 168 -0.78 -1.96 12.85
N MET A 169 -0.94 -0.69 13.18
CA MET A 169 -1.72 -0.26 14.35
C MET A 169 -3.21 -0.56 14.22
N VAL A 170 -3.78 -0.40 13.04
CA VAL A 170 -5.23 -0.67 12.81
C VAL A 170 -5.52 -2.12 12.41
N PHE A 171 -4.51 -2.88 12.01
CA PHE A 171 -4.56 -4.30 11.67
C PHE A 171 -3.53 -5.10 12.47
N PRO A 172 -3.66 -5.19 13.82
CA PRO A 172 -2.74 -5.95 14.63
C PRO A 172 -2.86 -7.45 14.32
N LEU A 173 -1.73 -8.12 14.22
CA LEU A 173 -1.70 -9.57 14.03
C LEU A 173 -2.26 -10.29 15.25
N LYS A 174 -2.93 -11.44 15.05
CA LYS A 174 -3.39 -12.31 16.14
C LYS A 174 -2.61 -13.60 16.24
N ASP A 175 -1.95 -14.04 15.18
CA ASP A 175 -1.21 -15.28 15.16
C ASP A 175 0.18 -15.11 15.78
N VAL A 176 0.51 -15.99 16.72
CA VAL A 176 1.75 -15.93 17.52
C VAL A 176 3.00 -16.01 16.64
N LYS A 177 2.99 -16.87 15.61
CA LYS A 177 4.18 -17.10 14.77
C LYS A 177 4.66 -15.83 14.05
N PRO A 178 3.84 -15.11 13.29
CA PRO A 178 4.28 -13.86 12.66
C PRO A 178 4.52 -12.72 13.67
N ILE A 179 3.86 -12.73 14.84
CA ILE A 179 4.16 -11.77 15.92
C ILE A 179 5.58 -12.00 16.42
N ASN A 180 5.93 -13.24 16.77
CA ASN A 180 7.26 -13.56 17.24
C ASN A 180 8.33 -13.26 16.20
N GLY A 181 8.07 -13.53 14.91
CA GLY A 181 9.02 -13.17 13.85
C GLY A 181 9.31 -11.66 13.79
N ARG A 182 8.33 -10.80 14.08
CA ARG A 182 8.57 -9.35 14.20
C ARG A 182 9.34 -8.99 15.47
N LEU A 183 9.01 -9.64 16.59
CA LEU A 183 9.70 -9.42 17.86
C LEU A 183 11.16 -9.88 17.81
N ASP A 184 11.44 -10.99 17.13
CA ASP A 184 12.82 -11.49 16.92
C ASP A 184 13.67 -10.47 16.15
N VAL A 185 13.09 -9.79 15.15
CA VAL A 185 13.77 -8.69 14.44
C VAL A 185 14.02 -7.51 15.37
N VAL A 186 13.01 -7.09 16.15
CA VAL A 186 13.18 -6.00 17.12
C VAL A 186 14.26 -6.32 18.14
N GLU A 187 14.27 -7.55 18.68
CA GLU A 187 15.29 -8.01 19.62
C GLU A 187 16.69 -7.98 18.99
N TYR A 188 16.80 -8.41 17.73
CA TYR A 188 18.07 -8.35 16.99
C TYR A 188 18.58 -6.92 16.85
N PHE A 189 17.73 -5.96 16.46
CA PHE A 189 18.09 -4.55 16.42
C PHE A 189 18.53 -3.99 17.78
N PHE A 190 17.86 -4.43 18.85
CA PHE A 190 18.20 -4.00 20.19
C PHE A 190 19.56 -4.55 20.66
N ARG A 191 19.86 -5.81 20.33
CA ARG A 191 21.11 -6.48 20.69
C ARG A 191 22.31 -6.11 19.82
N LYS A 192 22.06 -5.57 18.61
CA LYS A 192 23.07 -5.25 17.59
C LYS A 192 22.97 -3.79 17.16
N PRO A 193 23.41 -2.83 18.00
CA PRO A 193 23.33 -1.40 17.68
C PRO A 193 24.09 -1.01 16.40
N GLU A 194 25.20 -1.70 16.09
CA GLU A 194 25.97 -1.48 14.87
C GLU A 194 25.16 -1.82 13.63
N PHE A 195 24.49 -2.98 13.63
CA PHE A 195 23.57 -3.37 12.56
C PHE A 195 22.45 -2.34 12.38
N LYS A 196 21.83 -1.92 13.50
CA LYS A 196 20.81 -0.87 13.52
C LYS A 196 21.32 0.41 12.86
N GLY A 197 22.54 0.85 13.21
CA GLY A 197 23.16 2.06 12.64
C GLY A 197 23.32 1.98 11.13
N VAL A 198 23.80 0.85 10.58
CA VAL A 198 23.90 0.63 9.15
C VAL A 198 22.54 0.76 8.47
N ILE A 199 21.50 0.11 9.00
CA ILE A 199 20.16 0.17 8.43
C ILE A 199 19.59 1.59 8.49
N GLU A 200 19.72 2.29 9.62
CA GLU A 200 19.24 3.67 9.78
C GLU A 200 19.90 4.62 8.79
N GLU A 201 21.22 4.55 8.63
CA GLU A 201 21.99 5.36 7.67
C GLU A 201 21.46 5.18 6.25
N GLN A 202 21.27 3.94 5.82
CA GLN A 202 20.78 3.67 4.47
C GLN A 202 19.31 4.08 4.29
N LEU A 203 18.47 3.90 5.30
CA LEU A 203 17.07 4.32 5.23
C LEU A 203 16.90 5.83 5.05
N HIS A 204 17.82 6.66 5.56
CA HIS A 204 17.82 8.10 5.31
C HIS A 204 18.04 8.47 3.85
N LEU A 205 18.68 7.61 3.07
CA LEU A 205 18.89 7.79 1.63
C LEU A 205 17.68 7.32 0.81
N ILE A 206 16.79 6.53 1.40
CA ILE A 206 15.60 5.99 0.74
C ILE A 206 14.42 6.95 0.91
N GLY A 207 14.08 7.64 -0.16
CA GLY A 207 12.90 8.48 -0.24
C GLY A 207 11.59 7.69 -0.38
N ASP A 208 10.54 8.35 -0.86
CA ASP A 208 9.23 7.73 -1.10
C ASP A 208 9.18 7.03 -2.46
N LEU A 209 9.69 5.80 -2.53
CA LEU A 209 9.74 5.00 -3.76
C LEU A 209 8.35 4.73 -4.34
N GLU A 210 7.34 4.52 -3.49
CA GLU A 210 5.97 4.28 -3.92
C GLU A 210 5.42 5.50 -4.68
N ARG A 211 5.69 6.72 -4.21
CA ARG A 211 5.31 7.94 -4.92
C ARG A 211 6.10 8.19 -6.18
N ILE A 212 7.39 7.85 -6.20
CA ILE A 212 8.20 7.97 -7.41
C ILE A 212 7.66 7.06 -8.49
N ILE A 213 7.41 5.78 -8.20
CA ILE A 213 6.90 4.83 -9.19
C ILE A 213 5.52 5.23 -9.74
N SER A 214 4.65 5.79 -8.91
CA SER A 214 3.36 6.30 -9.37
C SER A 214 3.52 7.47 -10.35
N LYS A 215 4.48 8.38 -10.12
CA LYS A 215 4.79 9.47 -11.05
C LYS A 215 5.41 8.97 -12.36
N VAL A 216 6.23 7.92 -12.31
CA VAL A 216 6.75 7.25 -13.50
C VAL A 216 5.59 6.71 -14.33
N ALA A 217 4.64 6.01 -13.70
CA ALA A 217 3.50 5.41 -14.37
C ALA A 217 2.64 6.44 -15.14
N VAL A 218 2.52 7.68 -14.63
CA VAL A 218 1.77 8.75 -15.29
C VAL A 218 2.64 9.72 -16.10
N GLY A 219 3.93 9.42 -16.30
CA GLY A 219 4.86 10.25 -17.07
C GLY A 219 5.15 11.63 -16.47
N ARG A 220 4.99 11.78 -15.14
CA ARG A 220 5.18 13.05 -14.41
C ARG A 220 6.41 13.07 -13.49
N VAL A 221 7.28 12.09 -13.62
CA VAL A 221 8.53 12.04 -12.86
C VAL A 221 9.51 13.09 -13.39
N SER A 222 10.15 13.82 -12.49
CA SER A 222 11.22 14.76 -12.85
C SER A 222 12.58 14.06 -12.92
N PRO A 223 13.57 14.62 -13.65
CA PRO A 223 14.92 14.06 -13.67
C PRO A 223 15.57 13.93 -12.28
N ARG A 224 15.32 14.87 -11.38
CA ARG A 224 15.80 14.80 -9.98
C ARG A 224 15.19 13.64 -9.21
N GLU A 225 13.92 13.34 -9.43
CA GLU A 225 13.25 12.18 -8.80
C GLU A 225 13.80 10.86 -9.34
N VAL A 226 14.20 10.80 -10.61
CA VAL A 226 14.87 9.62 -11.18
C VAL A 226 16.27 9.44 -10.57
N VAL A 227 17.02 10.52 -10.33
CA VAL A 227 18.30 10.44 -9.60
C VAL A 227 18.06 10.00 -8.14
N ALA A 228 17.03 10.53 -7.48
CA ALA A 228 16.66 10.09 -6.12
C ALA A 228 16.29 8.60 -6.08
N LEU A 229 15.61 8.08 -7.11
CA LEU A 229 15.35 6.65 -7.26
C LEU A 229 16.68 5.85 -7.35
N LYS A 230 17.64 6.31 -8.15
CA LYS A 230 18.96 5.65 -8.25
C LYS A 230 19.64 5.58 -6.87
N VAL A 231 19.69 6.70 -6.14
CA VAL A 231 20.31 6.76 -4.80
C VAL A 231 19.62 5.79 -3.84
N ALA A 232 18.27 5.75 -3.86
CA ALA A 232 17.52 4.82 -3.06
C ALA A 232 17.81 3.35 -3.40
N LEU A 233 17.92 3.02 -4.70
CA LEU A 233 18.27 1.65 -5.14
C LEU A 233 19.71 1.27 -4.74
N GLN A 234 20.63 2.23 -4.74
CA GLN A 234 21.99 2.01 -4.22
C GLN A 234 21.99 1.72 -2.71
N ALA A 235 21.16 2.42 -1.94
CA ALA A 235 21.05 2.22 -0.50
C ALA A 235 20.41 0.86 -0.12
N ILE A 236 19.67 0.22 -1.02
CA ILE A 236 19.09 -1.12 -0.79
C ILE A 236 20.17 -2.21 -0.76
N GLU A 237 21.26 -2.07 -1.50
CA GLU A 237 22.31 -3.09 -1.59
C GLU A 237 22.95 -3.38 -0.21
N PRO A 238 23.49 -2.39 0.54
CA PRO A 238 24.03 -2.65 1.87
C PRO A 238 22.98 -3.11 2.89
N ILE A 239 21.71 -2.69 2.77
CA ILE A 239 20.62 -3.22 3.61
C ILE A 239 20.43 -4.71 3.34
N LYS A 240 20.38 -5.09 2.06
CA LYS A 240 20.24 -6.50 1.66
C LYS A 240 21.38 -7.34 2.19
N GLU A 241 22.62 -6.91 2.00
CA GLU A 241 23.83 -7.60 2.49
C GLU A 241 23.76 -7.77 4.00
N ALA A 242 23.55 -6.69 4.76
CA ALA A 242 23.43 -6.74 6.19
C ALA A 242 22.31 -7.70 6.68
N CYS A 243 21.15 -7.69 6.01
CA CYS A 243 20.06 -8.60 6.32
C CYS A 243 20.39 -10.06 6.01
N MET A 244 21.10 -10.34 4.92
CA MET A 244 21.50 -11.70 4.53
C MET A 244 22.58 -12.27 5.44
N ASP A 245 23.48 -11.43 5.96
CA ASP A 245 24.56 -11.82 6.88
C ASP A 245 24.12 -11.89 8.36
N ALA A 246 22.88 -11.45 8.65
CA ALA A 246 22.35 -11.48 10.01
C ALA A 246 22.07 -12.90 10.49
N ASP A 247 22.44 -13.21 11.73
CA ASP A 247 22.01 -14.45 12.40
C ASP A 247 20.55 -14.33 12.90
N ASN A 248 19.64 -14.12 11.94
CA ASN A 248 18.21 -13.98 12.18
C ASN A 248 17.41 -14.37 10.92
N ALA A 249 16.61 -15.43 11.02
CA ALA A 249 15.86 -15.99 9.89
C ALA A 249 14.86 -15.01 9.28
N SER A 250 14.24 -14.13 10.07
CA SER A 250 13.30 -13.13 9.58
C SER A 250 14.02 -12.04 8.78
N LEU A 251 15.20 -11.60 9.21
CA LEU A 251 16.03 -10.66 8.47
C LEU A 251 16.56 -11.27 7.18
N ASN A 252 17.04 -12.52 7.21
CA ASN A 252 17.48 -13.22 6.00
C ASN A 252 16.32 -13.34 4.98
N HIS A 253 15.11 -13.62 5.47
CA HIS A 253 13.92 -13.65 4.60
C HIS A 253 13.65 -12.29 3.95
N ILE A 254 13.70 -11.20 4.72
CA ILE A 254 13.56 -9.82 4.20
C ILE A 254 14.64 -9.52 3.18
N GLY A 255 15.92 -9.78 3.51
CA GLY A 255 17.05 -9.57 2.60
C GLY A 255 16.91 -10.33 1.29
N GLY A 256 16.41 -11.59 1.36
CA GLY A 256 16.14 -12.41 0.17
C GLY A 256 15.07 -11.84 -0.76
N GLN A 257 14.12 -11.06 -0.23
CA GLN A 257 13.05 -10.42 -1.01
C GLN A 257 13.47 -9.07 -1.63
N LEU A 258 14.55 -8.45 -1.14
CA LEU A 258 15.02 -7.18 -1.67
C LEU A 258 15.69 -7.37 -3.03
N ASP A 259 15.20 -6.67 -4.05
CA ASP A 259 15.84 -6.57 -5.35
C ASP A 259 16.55 -5.21 -5.47
N ILE A 260 17.83 -5.25 -5.77
CA ILE A 260 18.64 -4.03 -5.95
C ILE A 260 18.44 -3.36 -7.31
N CYS A 261 17.62 -3.93 -8.19
CA CYS A 261 17.28 -3.40 -9.52
C CYS A 261 18.51 -2.88 -10.30
N ARG A 262 19.61 -3.65 -10.32
CA ARG A 262 20.93 -3.23 -10.83
C ARG A 262 20.85 -2.67 -12.25
N SER A 263 20.12 -3.31 -13.16
CA SER A 263 19.99 -2.86 -14.55
C SER A 263 19.36 -1.46 -14.67
N ILE A 264 18.36 -1.16 -13.85
CA ILE A 264 17.69 0.15 -13.82
C ILE A 264 18.63 1.19 -13.21
N ARG A 265 19.26 0.88 -12.09
CA ARG A 265 20.23 1.74 -11.41
C ARG A 265 21.38 2.14 -12.35
N ASP A 266 22.02 1.16 -13.01
CA ASP A 266 23.15 1.38 -13.89
C ASP A 266 22.74 2.14 -15.17
N ARG A 267 21.52 1.94 -15.64
CA ARG A 267 20.97 2.73 -16.74
C ARG A 267 20.77 4.19 -16.37
N ILE A 268 20.19 4.47 -15.19
CA ILE A 268 20.02 5.84 -14.71
C ILE A 268 21.38 6.51 -14.53
N GLU A 269 22.38 5.83 -13.95
CA GLU A 269 23.74 6.34 -13.77
C GLU A 269 24.39 6.75 -15.10
N ARG A 270 24.16 5.97 -16.14
CA ARG A 270 24.75 6.24 -17.46
C ARG A 270 24.04 7.34 -18.25
N GLU A 271 22.70 7.43 -18.12
CA GLU A 271 21.85 8.24 -19.00
C GLU A 271 21.46 9.59 -18.39
N ILE A 272 21.55 9.75 -17.06
CA ILE A 272 21.10 10.96 -16.36
C ILE A 272 22.26 11.53 -15.53
N ASN A 273 22.50 12.84 -15.69
CA ASN A 273 23.50 13.56 -14.87
C ASN A 273 23.09 13.52 -13.38
N ASN A 274 24.07 13.49 -12.47
CA ASN A 274 23.84 13.44 -11.02
C ASN A 274 23.16 14.69 -10.46
N ASP A 275 23.32 15.86 -11.09
CA ASP A 275 22.57 17.08 -10.74
C ASP A 275 21.79 17.61 -11.95
N PRO A 276 20.69 16.94 -12.30
CA PRO A 276 19.90 17.33 -13.46
C PRO A 276 19.02 18.56 -13.13
N PRO A 277 18.61 19.33 -14.15
CA PRO A 277 17.62 20.40 -13.97
C PRO A 277 16.27 19.85 -13.51
N LEU A 278 15.46 20.73 -12.90
CA LEU A 278 14.10 20.35 -12.44
C LEU A 278 13.18 19.93 -13.59
N LEU A 279 13.35 20.54 -14.76
CA LEU A 279 12.48 20.31 -15.93
C LEU A 279 13.28 19.65 -17.05
N VAL A 280 12.67 18.65 -17.69
CA VAL A 280 13.28 17.89 -18.80
C VAL A 280 13.71 18.78 -19.98
N ASN A 281 13.01 19.90 -20.20
CA ASN A 281 13.27 20.83 -21.30
C ASN A 281 14.34 21.91 -21.00
N LYS A 282 15.04 21.79 -19.90
CA LYS A 282 16.09 22.74 -19.48
C LYS A 282 17.48 22.10 -19.38
N GLY A 283 17.63 20.85 -19.80
CA GLY A 283 18.89 20.12 -19.79
C GLY A 283 19.30 19.65 -21.16
#